data_1c07f184f8e31b75983b71d943fe5fc9
#
_entry.id   1c07f184f8e31b75983b71d943fe5fc9
#
_cell.length_a   1.000
_cell.length_b   1.000
_cell.length_c   1.000
_cell.angle_alpha   90.00
_cell.angle_beta   90.00
_cell.angle_gamma   90.00
#
_symmetry.space_group_name_H-M   'P 1'
#
loop_
_entity.id
_entity.type
_entity.pdbx_description
1 polymer ?
#
loop_
_entity_poly.entity_id
_entity_poly.type
_entity_poly.pdbx_seq_one_letter_code
_entity_poly.pdbx_strand_id
1 'polypeptide(L)'
;NSLAALHQHLGSDAEVFRIMRLFYRRMETDAMLGFFFSGRDVDQVADRQSEFLLRAMGARGSYSGKPPADAHQKLPPILPGHFDRRAVILKQTLEAEKLPPQHIQAWLEFEAAFRDAVVKSQP
;
A
#
# COMPACT_ATOMS: atom_id res chain seq x y z
N ASN A 1 -2.87 -7.22 18.57
CA ASN A 1 -2.30 -7.19 17.24
C ASN A 1 -2.38 -5.76 16.68
N SER A 2 -1.24 -5.26 16.22
CA SER A 2 -1.14 -3.86 15.75
C SER A 2 -2.07 -3.55 14.58
N LEU A 3 -2.22 -4.49 13.66
CA LEU A 3 -3.10 -4.28 12.51
C LEU A 3 -4.57 -4.33 12.89
N ALA A 4 -4.94 -5.20 13.82
CA ALA A 4 -6.31 -5.23 14.33
C ALA A 4 -6.65 -3.93 15.06
N ALA A 5 -5.71 -3.39 15.83
CA ALA A 5 -5.91 -2.11 16.50
C ALA A 5 -6.03 -0.96 15.52
N LEU A 6 -5.24 -0.99 14.45
CA LEU A 6 -5.34 0.01 13.38
C LEU A 6 -6.71 -0.04 12.73
N HIS A 7 -7.20 -1.23 12.38
CA HIS A 7 -8.53 -1.39 11.80
C HIS A 7 -9.61 -0.84 12.72
N GLN A 8 -9.50 -1.15 14.01
CA GLN A 8 -10.45 -0.68 15.00
C GLN A 8 -10.45 0.84 15.11
N HIS A 9 -9.27 1.45 15.06
CA HIS A 9 -9.13 2.90 15.09
C HIS A 9 -9.81 3.54 13.87
N LEU A 10 -9.63 2.96 12.67
CA LEU A 10 -10.23 3.49 11.45
C LEU A 10 -11.75 3.35 11.44
N GLY A 11 -12.27 2.34 12.10
CA GLY A 11 -13.69 2.18 12.35
C GLY A 11 -14.48 1.46 11.28
N SER A 12 -13.98 1.37 10.05
CA SER A 12 -14.67 0.66 8.98
C SER A 12 -13.73 0.26 7.86
N ASP A 13 -14.14 -0.74 7.08
CA ASP A 13 -13.40 -1.13 5.88
C ASP A 13 -13.37 0.00 4.86
N ALA A 14 -14.43 0.79 4.77
CA ALA A 14 -14.52 1.91 3.83
C ALA A 14 -13.40 2.92 4.05
N GLU A 15 -12.98 3.14 5.30
CA GLU A 15 -11.86 4.06 5.59
C GLU A 15 -10.54 3.53 5.06
N VAL A 16 -10.34 2.21 5.09
CA VAL A 16 -9.14 1.62 4.50
C VAL A 16 -9.11 1.88 3.00
N PHE A 17 -10.23 1.64 2.31
CA PHE A 17 -10.32 1.90 0.86
C PHE A 17 -10.08 3.38 0.55
N ARG A 18 -10.68 4.27 1.32
CA ARG A 18 -10.54 5.71 1.09
C ARG A 18 -9.09 6.17 1.19
N ILE A 19 -8.43 5.78 2.26
CA ILE A 19 -7.02 6.17 2.51
C ILE A 19 -6.11 5.54 1.48
N MET A 20 -6.34 4.28 1.14
CA MET A 20 -5.52 3.58 0.14
C MET A 20 -5.64 4.24 -1.23
N ARG A 21 -6.83 4.68 -1.63
CA ARG A 21 -7.00 5.42 -2.88
C ARG A 21 -6.26 6.74 -2.86
N LEU A 22 -6.30 7.49 -1.76
CA LEU A 22 -5.53 8.73 -1.62
C LEU A 22 -4.04 8.48 -1.79
N PHE A 23 -3.53 7.43 -1.16
CA PHE A 23 -2.13 7.06 -1.26
C PHE A 23 -1.74 6.74 -2.72
N TYR A 24 -2.52 5.90 -3.39
CA TYR A 24 -2.20 5.49 -4.77
C TYR A 24 -2.32 6.66 -5.74
N ARG A 25 -3.28 7.57 -5.55
CA ARG A 25 -3.40 8.76 -6.38
C ARG A 25 -2.19 9.68 -6.21
N ARG A 26 -1.65 9.78 -5.01
CA ARG A 26 -0.41 10.54 -4.79
C ARG A 26 0.77 9.89 -5.51
N MET A 27 0.85 8.57 -5.49
CA MET A 27 1.90 7.87 -6.21
C MET A 27 1.78 8.05 -7.72
N GLU A 28 0.57 8.02 -8.24
CA GLU A 28 0.33 8.18 -9.68
C GLU A 28 0.86 9.51 -10.20
N THR A 29 0.77 10.55 -9.41
CA THR A 29 1.24 11.89 -9.80
C THR A 29 2.67 12.18 -9.36
N ASP A 30 3.32 11.24 -8.70
CA ASP A 30 4.68 11.42 -8.23
C ASP A 30 5.67 11.26 -9.40
N ALA A 31 6.65 12.16 -9.48
CA ALA A 31 7.61 12.17 -10.58
C ALA A 31 8.41 10.86 -10.65
N MET A 32 8.68 10.25 -9.52
CA MET A 32 9.51 9.04 -9.45
C MET A 32 8.70 7.77 -9.68
N LEU A 33 7.44 7.74 -9.25
CA LEU A 33 6.63 6.51 -9.23
C LEU A 33 5.52 6.48 -10.27
N GLY A 34 5.15 7.63 -10.83
CA GLY A 34 3.96 7.71 -11.69
C GLY A 34 3.98 6.76 -12.88
N PHE A 35 5.16 6.49 -13.43
CA PHE A 35 5.27 5.64 -14.61
C PHE A 35 4.81 4.20 -14.38
N PHE A 36 4.84 3.71 -13.13
CA PHE A 36 4.35 2.36 -12.83
C PHE A 36 2.84 2.22 -13.06
N PHE A 37 2.12 3.34 -13.09
CA PHE A 37 0.66 3.34 -13.20
C PHE A 37 0.16 3.70 -14.59
N SER A 38 1.06 3.86 -15.54
CA SER A 38 0.69 4.22 -16.92
C SER A 38 -0.24 3.17 -17.51
N GLY A 39 -1.38 3.61 -18.02
CA GLY A 39 -2.38 2.72 -18.61
C GLY A 39 -3.17 1.89 -17.62
N ARG A 40 -3.08 2.19 -16.32
CA ARG A 40 -3.77 1.43 -15.28
C ARG A 40 -4.82 2.29 -14.58
N ASP A 41 -5.89 1.62 -14.12
CA ASP A 41 -6.87 2.25 -13.24
C ASP A 41 -6.30 2.22 -11.82
N VAL A 42 -5.80 3.36 -11.37
CA VAL A 42 -5.10 3.44 -10.08
C VAL A 42 -6.04 3.14 -8.90
N ASP A 43 -7.32 3.50 -9.01
CA ASP A 43 -8.28 3.20 -7.95
C ASP A 43 -8.53 1.69 -7.84
N GLN A 44 -8.54 0.97 -8.96
CA GLN A 44 -8.67 -0.48 -8.93
C GLN A 44 -7.46 -1.13 -8.26
N VAL A 45 -6.26 -0.64 -8.56
CA VAL A 45 -5.05 -1.12 -7.89
C VAL A 45 -5.13 -0.88 -6.40
N ALA A 46 -5.54 0.33 -6.01
CA ALA A 46 -5.70 0.67 -4.60
C ALA A 46 -6.72 -0.22 -3.90
N ASP A 47 -7.83 -0.52 -4.56
CA ASP A 47 -8.87 -1.36 -3.97
C ASP A 47 -8.38 -2.78 -3.72
N ARG A 48 -7.60 -3.34 -4.65
CA ARG A 48 -7.02 -4.67 -4.45
C ARG A 48 -6.04 -4.68 -3.28
N GLN A 49 -5.23 -3.64 -3.16
CA GLN A 49 -4.33 -3.52 -2.02
C GLN A 49 -5.09 -3.33 -0.72
N SER A 50 -6.22 -2.64 -0.76
CA SER A 50 -7.09 -2.50 0.42
C SER A 50 -7.63 -3.85 0.87
N GLU A 51 -8.09 -4.69 -0.06
CA GLU A 51 -8.55 -6.04 0.26
C GLU A 51 -7.45 -6.86 0.92
N PHE A 52 -6.24 -6.76 0.40
CA PHE A 52 -5.10 -7.47 0.95
C PHE A 52 -4.79 -7.03 2.38
N LEU A 53 -4.78 -5.72 2.62
CA LEU A 53 -4.55 -5.18 3.96
C LEU A 53 -5.67 -5.59 4.92
N LEU A 54 -6.92 -5.50 4.48
CA LEU A 54 -8.06 -5.89 5.31
C LEU A 54 -7.99 -7.36 5.72
N ARG A 55 -7.56 -8.22 4.81
CA ARG A 55 -7.36 -9.63 5.14
C ARG A 55 -6.30 -9.80 6.22
N ALA A 56 -5.19 -9.05 6.12
CA ALA A 56 -4.14 -9.08 7.13
C ALA A 56 -4.61 -8.54 8.47
N MET A 57 -5.54 -7.59 8.46
CA MET A 57 -6.16 -7.06 9.68
C MET A 57 -7.12 -8.04 10.34
N GLY A 58 -7.46 -9.14 9.66
CA GLY A 58 -8.44 -10.10 10.15
C GLY A 58 -9.89 -9.69 9.85
N ALA A 59 -10.10 -8.64 9.06
CA ALA A 59 -11.44 -8.15 8.78
C ALA A 59 -12.22 -9.08 7.86
N ARG A 60 -11.56 -9.91 7.08
CA ARG A 60 -12.18 -10.90 6.38
C ARG A 60 -12.06 -10.97 4.92
N GLY A 61 -12.84 -11.80 4.33
CA GLY A 61 -12.95 -11.93 2.91
C GLY A 61 -11.77 -12.60 2.27
N SER A 62 -11.90 -12.92 0.99
CA SER A 62 -10.81 -13.44 0.20
C SER A 62 -10.17 -12.33 -0.59
N TYR A 63 -8.87 -12.40 -0.72
CA TYR A 63 -8.14 -11.48 -1.54
C TYR A 63 -8.35 -11.84 -3.02
N SER A 64 -8.87 -10.91 -3.81
CA SER A 64 -9.21 -11.16 -5.21
C SER A 64 -8.06 -10.94 -6.17
N GLY A 65 -6.96 -10.34 -5.71
CA GLY A 65 -5.80 -10.09 -6.55
C GLY A 65 -4.74 -11.18 -6.44
N LYS A 66 -3.61 -10.96 -7.10
CA LYS A 66 -2.46 -11.84 -7.04
C LYS A 66 -1.63 -11.56 -5.79
N PRO A 67 -0.85 -12.55 -5.29
CA PRO A 67 0.15 -12.26 -4.27
C PRO A 67 1.05 -11.11 -4.70
N PRO A 68 1.61 -10.32 -3.76
CA PRO A 68 2.41 -9.14 -4.14
C PRO A 68 3.54 -9.41 -5.13
N ALA A 69 4.27 -10.51 -4.96
CA ALA A 69 5.35 -10.84 -5.88
C ALA A 69 4.82 -11.10 -7.29
N ASP A 70 3.74 -11.89 -7.41
CA ASP A 70 3.17 -12.22 -8.71
C ASP A 70 2.54 -11.00 -9.38
N ALA A 71 1.91 -10.12 -8.59
CA ALA A 71 1.28 -8.92 -9.13
C ALA A 71 2.30 -7.99 -9.77
N HIS A 72 3.56 -8.04 -9.33
CA HIS A 72 4.62 -7.14 -9.81
C HIS A 72 5.53 -7.75 -10.88
N GLN A 73 5.30 -9.00 -11.30
CA GLN A 73 6.17 -9.66 -12.27
C GLN A 73 6.24 -8.97 -13.63
N LYS A 74 5.12 -8.41 -14.09
CA LYS A 74 5.02 -7.79 -15.41
C LYS A 74 5.29 -6.29 -15.41
N LEU A 75 5.60 -5.72 -14.26
CA LEU A 75 5.92 -4.30 -14.16
C LEU A 75 7.40 -4.07 -14.44
N PRO A 76 7.78 -2.84 -14.77
CA PRO A 76 9.19 -2.47 -14.74
C PRO A 76 9.79 -2.83 -13.38
N PRO A 77 11.10 -3.13 -13.31
CA PRO A 77 11.71 -3.49 -12.04
C PRO A 77 11.48 -2.42 -10.97
N ILE A 78 11.10 -2.87 -9.78
CA ILE A 78 10.95 -1.99 -8.62
C ILE A 78 12.27 -2.01 -7.88
N LEU A 79 12.97 -0.89 -7.90
CA LEU A 79 14.27 -0.74 -7.26
C LEU A 79 14.11 -0.32 -5.80
N PRO A 80 15.15 -0.49 -4.97
CA PRO A 80 15.07 -0.06 -3.57
C PRO A 80 14.62 1.39 -3.41
N GLY A 81 15.12 2.29 -4.25
CA GLY A 81 14.72 3.70 -4.19
C GLY A 81 13.24 3.92 -4.48
N HIS A 82 12.66 3.14 -5.37
CA HIS A 82 11.22 3.21 -5.64
C HIS A 82 10.42 2.81 -4.41
N PHE A 83 10.82 1.72 -3.77
CA PHE A 83 10.15 1.26 -2.57
C PHE A 83 10.28 2.27 -1.43
N ASP A 84 11.47 2.85 -1.27
CA ASP A 84 11.70 3.87 -0.25
C ASP A 84 10.84 5.11 -0.50
N ARG A 85 10.73 5.55 -1.75
CA ARG A 85 9.87 6.68 -2.09
C ARG A 85 8.41 6.38 -1.80
N ARG A 86 7.95 5.17 -2.09
CA ARG A 86 6.60 4.73 -1.79
C ARG A 86 6.33 4.83 -0.28
N ALA A 87 7.28 4.41 0.55
CA ALA A 87 7.13 4.49 2.00
C ALA A 87 7.01 5.94 2.48
N VAL A 88 7.77 6.85 1.90
CA VAL A 88 7.68 8.29 2.22
C VAL A 88 6.28 8.82 1.91
N ILE A 89 5.76 8.50 0.72
CA ILE A 89 4.43 8.97 0.31
C ILE A 89 3.34 8.38 1.20
N LEU A 90 3.46 7.11 1.56
CA LEU A 90 2.51 6.48 2.47
C LEU A 90 2.51 7.21 3.82
N LYS A 91 3.69 7.45 4.38
CA LYS A 91 3.78 8.14 5.66
C LYS A 91 3.14 9.53 5.58
N GLN A 92 3.43 10.28 4.52
CA GLN A 92 2.84 11.60 4.31
C GLN A 92 1.32 11.52 4.22
N THR A 93 0.79 10.52 3.54
CA THR A 93 -0.66 10.33 3.42
C THR A 93 -1.28 10.06 4.79
N LEU A 94 -0.68 9.16 5.56
CA LEU A 94 -1.21 8.79 6.88
C LEU A 94 -1.13 9.96 7.86
N GLU A 95 -0.07 10.76 7.78
CA GLU A 95 0.06 11.97 8.59
C GLU A 95 -1.00 13.00 8.21
N ALA A 96 -1.26 13.18 6.92
CA ALA A 96 -2.30 14.09 6.45
C ALA A 96 -3.69 13.67 6.91
N GLU A 97 -3.90 12.36 7.06
CA GLU A 97 -5.16 11.81 7.58
C GLU A 97 -5.18 11.79 9.12
N LYS A 98 -4.13 12.30 9.74
CA LYS A 98 -4.04 12.49 11.20
C LYS A 98 -4.13 11.21 12.01
N LEU A 99 -3.58 10.12 11.46
CA LEU A 99 -3.50 8.89 12.23
C LEU A 99 -2.48 9.04 13.37
N PRO A 100 -2.77 8.46 14.54
CA PRO A 100 -1.77 8.43 15.63
C PRO A 100 -0.49 7.72 15.22
N PRO A 101 0.67 8.09 15.80
CA PRO A 101 1.96 7.52 15.41
C PRO A 101 2.02 6.01 15.45
N GLN A 102 1.40 5.37 16.44
CA GLN A 102 1.43 3.91 16.56
C GLN A 102 0.69 3.24 15.39
N HIS A 103 -0.34 3.87 14.86
CA HIS A 103 -1.09 3.32 13.73
C HIS A 103 -0.37 3.57 12.42
N ILE A 104 0.30 4.70 12.28
CA ILE A 104 1.18 4.96 11.14
C ILE A 104 2.28 3.91 11.10
N GLN A 105 2.91 3.65 12.24
CA GLN A 105 3.99 2.67 12.34
C GLN A 105 3.51 1.27 11.96
N ALA A 106 2.33 0.87 12.43
CA ALA A 106 1.78 -0.45 12.12
C ALA A 106 1.56 -0.62 10.61
N TRP A 107 1.03 0.41 9.95
CA TRP A 107 0.79 0.35 8.51
C TRP A 107 2.12 0.30 7.74
N LEU A 108 3.08 1.16 8.12
CA LEU A 108 4.39 1.18 7.47
C LEU A 108 5.13 -0.14 7.63
N GLU A 109 5.06 -0.76 8.81
CA GLU A 109 5.70 -2.06 9.06
C GLU A 109 5.06 -3.16 8.23
N PHE A 110 3.75 -3.15 8.08
CA PHE A 110 3.08 -4.11 7.22
C PHE A 110 3.59 -4.02 5.78
N GLU A 111 3.66 -2.80 5.25
CA GLU A 111 4.13 -2.58 3.88
C GLU A 111 5.59 -2.96 3.72
N ALA A 112 6.42 -2.64 4.72
CA ALA A 112 7.84 -2.92 4.68
C ALA A 112 8.13 -4.43 4.62
N ALA A 113 7.24 -5.25 5.15
CA ALA A 113 7.41 -6.70 5.15
C ALA A 113 7.44 -7.30 3.73
N PHE A 114 6.91 -6.59 2.73
CA PHE A 114 6.89 -7.07 1.35
C PHE A 114 8.05 -6.57 0.51
N ARG A 115 8.98 -5.80 1.09
CA ARG A 115 10.07 -5.20 0.34
C ARG A 115 10.86 -6.23 -0.45
N ASP A 116 11.27 -7.31 0.20
CA ASP A 116 12.10 -8.33 -0.47
C ASP A 116 11.33 -9.07 -1.56
N ALA A 117 10.00 -9.18 -1.42
CA ALA A 117 9.17 -9.86 -2.40
C ALA A 117 8.97 -9.03 -3.68
N VAL A 118 8.97 -7.70 -3.58
CA VAL A 118 8.64 -6.84 -4.72
C VAL A 118 9.84 -6.11 -5.30
N VAL A 119 10.88 -5.84 -4.51
CA VAL A 119 12.07 -5.11 -5.00
C VAL A 119 12.95 -6.07 -5.80
N LYS A 120 13.36 -5.62 -7.00
CA LYS A 120 14.25 -6.41 -7.86
C LYS A 120 15.69 -6.03 -7.59
N SER A 121 16.56 -7.03 -7.62
CA SER A 121 17.99 -6.80 -7.50
C SER A 121 18.52 -6.16 -8.75
N GLN A 122 19.53 -5.31 -8.60
CA GLN A 122 20.29 -4.82 -9.73
C GLN A 122 21.09 -5.98 -10.32
N PRO A 123 21.18 -6.07 -11.63
CA PRO A 123 22.05 -7.08 -12.25
C PRO A 123 23.51 -6.86 -11.87
#